data_53bf3a3b9c3c1a01071d61eb97586551
#
_entry.id   53bf3a3b9c3c1a01071d61eb97586551
#
_cell.length_a   1.000
_cell.length_b   1.000
_cell.length_c   1.000
_cell.angle_alpha   90.00
_cell.angle_beta   90.00
_cell.angle_gamma   90.00
#
_symmetry.space_group_name_H-M   'P 1'
#
loop_
_entity.id
_entity.type
_entity.pdbx_description
1 polymer ?
#
loop_
_entity_poly.entity_id
_entity_poly.type
_entity_poly.pdbx_seq_one_letter_code
_entity_poly.pdbx_strand_id
1 'polypeptide(L)'
;MFGAGESEEDRRRFLRRAALLGFAQVAGFGVLGARLYQLQVLERRQYGQLADANRKMRQVIAPLRGRIFDRNGNVLADTEERFQALLTPSLAGDLDVILERVHQVRPLDADDRRRIMEEVRTHPPNVPVVLAEELSWEQVAALNFHAPRLPGVHTQIAGKRTYHAAPELGRIIGYVGRVERFALDDDPVLRLSSIKVGKLGLERGLEEQLRGRGGYIVREVDARRRIVRTLEQVDAERGHDVALTVDPAAQQRLLNRLSRFRRAAGAVIDIATGDVIAMGAHPSFNATLLSEPMSEADWRRVQKAQGDPLVDRSSQGVYPPGSTFKMVTALAALEAGVV
;
A
#
# COMPACT_ATOMS: atom_id res chain seq x y z
N MET A 1 69.99 -12.41 -55.09
CA MET A 1 70.18 -13.85 -54.85
C MET A 1 69.67 -14.16 -53.46
N PHE A 2 68.42 -14.41 -53.29
CA PHE A 2 67.89 -14.88 -52.04
C PHE A 2 67.37 -16.29 -52.25
N GLY A 3 68.05 -17.22 -51.65
CA GLY A 3 67.84 -18.65 -51.83
C GLY A 3 66.58 -19.13 -51.15
N ALA A 4 65.75 -19.74 -51.94
CA ALA A 4 64.63 -20.58 -51.50
C ALA A 4 65.19 -21.88 -50.94
N GLY A 5 64.96 -22.12 -49.68
CA GLY A 5 65.29 -23.35 -48.98
C GLY A 5 64.35 -23.53 -47.81
N GLU A 6 62.98 -23.32 -48.04
CA GLU A 6 62.07 -23.87 -47.07
C GLU A 6 62.08 -25.38 -47.16
N SER A 7 62.58 -26.06 -46.14
CA SER A 7 62.66 -27.51 -46.10
C SER A 7 61.20 -28.10 -46.15
N GLU A 8 61.03 -29.19 -46.87
CA GLU A 8 59.74 -29.88 -46.93
C GLU A 8 59.19 -30.19 -45.51
N GLU A 9 60.06 -30.30 -44.55
CA GLU A 9 59.69 -30.47 -43.13
C GLU A 9 59.05 -29.24 -42.54
N ASP A 10 59.53 -28.02 -42.82
CA ASP A 10 58.93 -26.75 -42.29
C ASP A 10 57.55 -26.48 -42.91
N ARG A 11 57.37 -26.82 -44.18
CA ARG A 11 56.08 -26.79 -44.88
C ARG A 11 55.11 -27.81 -44.29
N ARG A 12 55.54 -29.03 -43.96
CA ARG A 12 54.72 -30.03 -43.29
C ARG A 12 54.34 -29.64 -41.88
N ARG A 13 55.26 -29.01 -41.12
CA ARG A 13 55.01 -28.49 -39.78
C ARG A 13 54.00 -27.33 -39.81
N PHE A 14 54.14 -26.42 -40.78
CA PHE A 14 53.23 -25.31 -41.01
C PHE A 14 51.81 -25.82 -41.35
N LEU A 15 51.69 -26.75 -42.32
CA LEU A 15 50.43 -27.32 -42.72
C LEU A 15 49.74 -28.09 -41.59
N ARG A 16 50.47 -28.82 -40.75
CA ARG A 16 49.93 -29.48 -39.54
C ARG A 16 49.42 -28.47 -38.54
N ARG A 17 50.15 -27.39 -38.27
CA ARG A 17 49.71 -26.32 -37.34
C ARG A 17 48.47 -25.59 -37.90
N ALA A 18 48.47 -25.28 -39.17
CA ALA A 18 47.34 -24.66 -39.84
C ALA A 18 46.09 -25.56 -39.80
N ALA A 19 46.26 -26.84 -40.04
CA ALA A 19 45.17 -27.83 -39.95
C ALA A 19 44.63 -27.97 -38.51
N LEU A 20 45.53 -28.03 -37.50
CA LEU A 20 45.10 -28.04 -36.09
C LEU A 20 44.33 -26.79 -35.68
N LEU A 21 44.81 -25.61 -36.10
CA LEU A 21 44.11 -24.35 -35.84
C LEU A 21 42.75 -24.32 -36.56
N GLY A 22 42.70 -24.75 -37.83
CA GLY A 22 41.44 -24.85 -38.58
C GLY A 22 40.44 -25.82 -37.93
N PHE A 23 40.92 -27.00 -37.47
CA PHE A 23 40.11 -27.96 -36.74
C PHE A 23 39.59 -27.38 -35.41
N ALA A 24 40.45 -26.74 -34.63
CA ALA A 24 40.06 -26.11 -33.36
C ALA A 24 38.99 -25.00 -33.59
N GLN A 25 39.11 -24.25 -34.66
CA GLN A 25 38.17 -23.21 -35.03
C GLN A 25 36.81 -23.79 -35.44
N VAL A 26 36.81 -24.85 -36.29
CA VAL A 26 35.58 -25.55 -36.70
C VAL A 26 34.91 -26.22 -35.48
N ALA A 27 35.70 -26.85 -34.60
CA ALA A 27 35.16 -27.45 -33.37
C ALA A 27 34.54 -26.36 -32.44
N GLY A 28 35.22 -25.22 -32.29
CA GLY A 28 34.69 -24.09 -31.54
C GLY A 28 33.36 -23.56 -32.09
N PHE A 29 33.28 -23.37 -33.42
CA PHE A 29 32.00 -22.99 -34.06
C PHE A 29 30.92 -24.08 -33.95
N GLY A 30 31.34 -25.36 -34.01
CA GLY A 30 30.42 -26.48 -33.78
C GLY A 30 29.78 -26.45 -32.39
N VAL A 31 30.58 -26.24 -31.35
CA VAL A 31 30.11 -26.11 -29.95
C VAL A 31 29.20 -24.87 -29.81
N LEU A 32 29.58 -23.74 -30.36
CA LEU A 32 28.75 -22.52 -30.36
C LEU A 32 27.41 -22.75 -31.09
N GLY A 33 27.45 -23.39 -32.28
CA GLY A 33 26.25 -23.72 -33.04
C GLY A 33 25.33 -24.67 -32.28
N ALA A 34 25.89 -25.72 -31.66
CA ALA A 34 25.14 -26.65 -30.82
C ALA A 34 24.49 -25.91 -29.63
N ARG A 35 25.22 -25.00 -28.97
CA ARG A 35 24.68 -24.22 -27.86
C ARG A 35 23.59 -23.24 -28.31
N LEU A 36 23.77 -22.60 -29.47
CA LEU A 36 22.74 -21.74 -30.04
C LEU A 36 21.47 -22.54 -30.39
N TYR A 37 21.64 -23.74 -31.00
CA TYR A 37 20.51 -24.62 -31.27
C TYR A 37 19.77 -25.03 -30.00
N GLN A 38 20.51 -25.41 -28.96
CA GLN A 38 19.92 -25.72 -27.67
C GLN A 38 19.08 -24.56 -27.10
N LEU A 39 19.65 -23.34 -27.06
CA LEU A 39 19.00 -22.16 -26.49
C LEU A 39 17.81 -21.67 -27.34
N GLN A 40 17.95 -21.70 -28.67
CA GLN A 40 16.94 -21.10 -29.58
C GLN A 40 15.84 -22.09 -29.99
N VAL A 41 16.11 -23.39 -29.97
CA VAL A 41 15.17 -24.41 -30.43
C VAL A 41 14.65 -25.25 -29.27
N LEU A 42 15.55 -25.90 -28.52
CA LEU A 42 15.15 -26.83 -27.45
C LEU A 42 14.59 -26.09 -26.23
N GLU A 43 15.24 -25.00 -25.82
CA GLU A 43 14.88 -24.24 -24.63
C GLU A 43 14.10 -22.94 -24.95
N ARG A 44 13.64 -22.79 -26.19
CA ARG A 44 12.95 -21.58 -26.69
C ARG A 44 11.78 -21.15 -25.79
N ARG A 45 10.98 -22.10 -25.28
CA ARG A 45 9.82 -21.77 -24.46
C ARG A 45 10.25 -21.16 -23.13
N GLN A 46 11.27 -21.71 -22.48
CA GLN A 46 11.75 -21.24 -21.20
C GLN A 46 12.40 -19.85 -21.31
N TYR A 47 13.34 -19.70 -22.24
CA TYR A 47 14.00 -18.40 -22.42
C TYR A 47 13.07 -17.34 -23.02
N GLY A 48 12.11 -17.73 -23.86
CA GLY A 48 11.06 -16.82 -24.36
C GLY A 48 10.19 -16.29 -23.23
N GLN A 49 9.75 -17.15 -22.30
CA GLN A 49 8.97 -16.72 -21.13
C GLN A 49 9.78 -15.79 -20.21
N LEU A 50 11.04 -16.09 -19.96
CA LEU A 50 11.93 -15.24 -19.17
C LEU A 50 12.18 -13.89 -19.85
N ALA A 51 12.39 -13.89 -21.16
CA ALA A 51 12.55 -12.65 -21.93
C ALA A 51 11.28 -11.80 -21.92
N ASP A 52 10.11 -12.41 -22.08
CA ASP A 52 8.82 -11.72 -22.00
C ASP A 52 8.54 -11.18 -20.59
N ALA A 53 8.87 -11.95 -19.55
CA ALA A 53 8.74 -11.51 -18.16
C ALA A 53 9.67 -10.33 -17.84
N ASN A 54 10.90 -10.33 -18.37
CA ASN A 54 11.85 -9.24 -18.19
C ASN A 54 11.49 -7.98 -19.00
N ARG A 55 10.78 -8.14 -20.12
CA ARG A 55 10.37 -7.05 -21.01
C ARG A 55 9.09 -6.37 -20.56
N LYS A 56 8.25 -7.06 -19.77
CA LYS A 56 6.96 -6.54 -19.30
C LYS A 56 7.07 -6.12 -17.84
N MET A 57 6.73 -4.87 -17.56
CA MET A 57 6.60 -4.34 -16.21
C MET A 57 5.13 -4.09 -15.91
N ARG A 58 4.59 -4.79 -14.92
CA ARG A 58 3.21 -4.56 -14.43
C ARG A 58 3.26 -3.61 -13.25
N GLN A 59 2.58 -2.47 -13.38
CA GLN A 59 2.41 -1.48 -12.33
C GLN A 59 0.95 -1.51 -11.87
N VAL A 60 0.72 -1.74 -10.59
CA VAL A 60 -0.61 -1.71 -9.98
C VAL A 60 -1.03 -0.26 -9.76
N ILE A 61 -2.30 0.06 -10.06
CA ILE A 61 -2.95 1.35 -9.81
C ILE A 61 -3.83 1.18 -8.58
N ALA A 62 -3.59 1.99 -7.55
CA ALA A 62 -4.42 2.00 -6.36
C ALA A 62 -5.81 2.60 -6.66
N PRO A 63 -6.89 1.99 -6.16
CA PRO A 63 -8.22 2.57 -6.27
C PRO A 63 -8.38 3.75 -5.29
N LEU A 64 -9.28 4.67 -5.61
CA LEU A 64 -9.75 5.68 -4.67
C LEU A 64 -10.79 5.08 -3.75
N ARG A 65 -10.61 5.28 -2.44
CA ARG A 65 -11.54 4.79 -1.43
C ARG A 65 -12.86 5.54 -1.47
N GLY A 66 -13.99 4.86 -1.33
CA GLY A 66 -15.35 5.40 -1.29
C GLY A 66 -15.55 6.42 -0.17
N ARG A 67 -16.46 7.35 -0.35
CA ARG A 67 -16.83 8.36 0.65
C ARG A 67 -17.83 7.80 1.66
N ILE A 68 -17.82 8.39 2.84
CA ILE A 68 -18.82 8.11 3.88
C ILE A 68 -19.61 9.40 4.13
N PHE A 69 -20.94 9.30 4.10
CA PHE A 69 -21.86 10.41 4.28
C PHE A 69 -22.70 10.24 5.55
N ASP A 70 -23.16 11.35 6.11
CA ASP A 70 -24.20 11.35 7.13
C ASP A 70 -25.61 11.14 6.51
N ARG A 71 -26.64 11.10 7.34
CA ARG A 71 -28.04 10.97 6.90
C ARG A 71 -28.54 12.12 6.02
N ASN A 72 -27.85 13.27 6.05
CA ASN A 72 -28.21 14.48 5.30
C ASN A 72 -27.40 14.61 4.00
N GLY A 73 -26.50 13.66 3.72
CA GLY A 73 -25.62 13.69 2.55
C GLY A 73 -24.35 14.54 2.73
N ASN A 74 -24.02 14.99 3.95
CA ASN A 74 -22.75 15.66 4.20
C ASN A 74 -21.62 14.64 4.28
N VAL A 75 -20.46 14.99 3.72
CA VAL A 75 -19.27 14.13 3.71
C VAL A 75 -18.66 14.04 5.11
N LEU A 76 -18.56 12.83 5.64
CA LEU A 76 -17.94 12.51 6.91
C LEU A 76 -16.50 12.03 6.74
N ALA A 77 -16.26 11.26 5.68
CA ALA A 77 -14.92 10.82 5.30
C ALA A 77 -14.76 10.81 3.78
N ASP A 78 -13.65 11.34 3.32
CA ASP A 78 -13.29 11.42 1.90
C ASP A 78 -11.85 10.99 1.66
N THR A 79 -11.48 10.83 0.39
CA THR A 79 -10.12 10.55 -0.03
C THR A 79 -9.64 11.69 -0.93
N GLU A 80 -8.75 12.50 -0.41
CA GLU A 80 -8.13 13.59 -1.14
C GLU A 80 -6.89 13.09 -1.88
N GLU A 81 -6.73 13.52 -3.12
CA GLU A 81 -5.52 13.26 -3.87
C GLU A 81 -4.38 14.14 -3.36
N ARG A 82 -3.26 13.51 -3.01
CA ARG A 82 -2.05 14.17 -2.55
C ARG A 82 -0.84 13.62 -3.29
N PHE A 83 0.16 14.46 -3.50
CA PHE A 83 1.42 14.00 -4.05
C PHE A 83 2.28 13.36 -2.97
N GLN A 84 2.93 12.27 -3.31
CA GLN A 84 3.90 11.59 -2.45
C GLN A 84 5.17 11.27 -3.22
N ALA A 85 6.29 11.17 -2.50
CA ALA A 85 7.56 10.67 -3.02
C ALA A 85 7.75 9.21 -2.61
N LEU A 86 8.14 8.40 -3.56
CA LEU A 86 8.46 6.99 -3.38
C LEU A 86 9.92 6.72 -3.74
N LEU A 87 10.52 5.75 -3.08
CA LEU A 87 11.81 5.18 -3.37
C LEU A 87 11.67 3.72 -3.74
N THR A 88 12.18 3.33 -4.90
CA THR A 88 12.35 1.93 -5.27
C THR A 88 13.79 1.50 -4.92
N PRO A 89 14.01 0.73 -3.84
CA PRO A 89 15.35 0.43 -3.33
C PRO A 89 16.26 -0.25 -4.35
N SER A 90 15.72 -1.14 -5.20
CA SER A 90 16.50 -1.83 -6.25
C SER A 90 17.06 -0.90 -7.33
N LEU A 91 16.54 0.32 -7.45
CA LEU A 91 16.98 1.33 -8.40
C LEU A 91 17.80 2.43 -7.72
N ALA A 92 17.79 2.46 -6.39
CA ALA A 92 18.55 3.40 -5.59
C ALA A 92 20.03 3.02 -5.58
N GLY A 93 20.89 4.02 -5.59
CA GLY A 93 22.31 3.86 -5.29
C GLY A 93 22.55 3.86 -3.77
N ASP A 94 23.43 4.76 -3.32
CA ASP A 94 23.66 4.98 -1.90
C ASP A 94 22.42 5.65 -1.26
N LEU A 95 21.79 4.95 -0.34
CA LEU A 95 20.54 5.37 0.29
C LEU A 95 20.72 6.63 1.14
N ASP A 96 21.82 6.74 1.88
CA ASP A 96 22.07 7.90 2.72
C ASP A 96 22.23 9.18 1.90
N VAL A 97 22.91 9.07 0.75
CA VAL A 97 23.07 10.18 -0.20
C VAL A 97 21.71 10.60 -0.78
N ILE A 98 20.84 9.64 -1.10
CA ILE A 98 19.51 9.93 -1.63
C ILE A 98 18.65 10.59 -0.56
N LEU A 99 18.62 10.07 0.65
CA LEU A 99 17.84 10.65 1.75
C LEU A 99 18.30 12.07 2.08
N GLU A 100 19.61 12.35 2.02
CA GLU A 100 20.12 13.69 2.25
C GLU A 100 19.66 14.68 1.16
N ARG A 101 19.68 14.26 -0.10
CA ARG A 101 19.19 15.08 -1.21
C ARG A 101 17.68 15.31 -1.16
N VAL A 102 16.92 14.29 -0.78
CA VAL A 102 15.46 14.44 -0.57
C VAL A 102 15.20 15.39 0.59
N HIS A 103 15.97 15.31 1.69
CA HIS A 103 15.88 16.19 2.84
C HIS A 103 16.04 17.68 2.47
N GLN A 104 16.88 18.00 1.48
CA GLN A 104 17.06 19.39 0.99
C GLN A 104 15.80 19.96 0.32
N VAL A 105 14.96 19.10 -0.26
CA VAL A 105 13.70 19.50 -0.91
C VAL A 105 12.52 19.42 0.07
N ARG A 106 12.47 18.33 0.82
CA ARG A 106 11.46 18.03 1.82
C ARG A 106 12.18 17.57 3.10
N PRO A 107 12.22 18.37 4.16
CA PRO A 107 12.86 17.99 5.41
C PRO A 107 12.33 16.64 5.92
N LEU A 108 13.22 15.72 6.19
CA LEU A 108 12.96 14.43 6.79
C LEU A 108 13.47 14.48 8.23
N ASP A 109 12.63 14.23 9.19
CA ASP A 109 13.05 14.15 10.60
C ASP A 109 13.70 12.79 10.93
N ALA A 110 14.15 12.62 12.17
CA ALA A 110 14.82 11.39 12.60
C ALA A 110 13.88 10.16 12.60
N ASP A 111 12.58 10.38 12.81
CA ASP A 111 11.58 9.32 12.80
C ASP A 111 11.26 8.91 11.36
N ASP A 112 11.14 9.85 10.43
CA ASP A 112 11.02 9.59 9.01
C ASP A 112 12.19 8.74 8.49
N ARG A 113 13.43 9.14 8.81
CA ARG A 113 14.64 8.41 8.38
C ARG A 113 14.65 6.99 8.95
N ARG A 114 14.33 6.80 10.23
CA ARG A 114 14.26 5.46 10.85
C ARG A 114 13.19 4.59 10.18
N ARG A 115 12.02 5.14 9.97
CA ARG A 115 10.90 4.46 9.29
C ARG A 115 11.30 4.00 7.89
N ILE A 116 11.86 4.90 7.08
CA ILE A 116 12.28 4.60 5.70
C ILE A 116 13.34 3.49 5.70
N MET A 117 14.36 3.59 6.56
CA MET A 117 15.42 2.60 6.66
C MET A 117 14.91 1.22 7.08
N GLU A 118 13.93 1.19 7.99
CA GLU A 118 13.29 -0.06 8.41
C GLU A 118 12.44 -0.65 7.30
N GLU A 119 11.64 0.15 6.61
CA GLU A 119 10.86 -0.29 5.46
C GLU A 119 11.73 -0.84 4.33
N VAL A 120 12.83 -0.16 3.99
CA VAL A 120 13.80 -0.64 2.98
C VAL A 120 14.40 -1.99 3.37
N ARG A 121 14.66 -2.23 4.66
CA ARG A 121 15.19 -3.52 5.16
C ARG A 121 14.16 -4.63 5.13
N THR A 122 12.91 -4.29 5.30
CA THR A 122 11.84 -5.26 5.56
C THR A 122 11.01 -5.60 4.34
N HIS A 123 11.02 -4.76 3.30
CA HIS A 123 10.31 -5.01 2.06
C HIS A 123 11.24 -5.56 0.96
N PRO A 124 10.68 -6.30 -0.03
CA PRO A 124 11.45 -6.67 -1.20
C PRO A 124 12.03 -5.44 -1.92
N PRO A 125 13.26 -5.51 -2.46
CA PRO A 125 13.94 -4.33 -3.03
C PRO A 125 13.22 -3.68 -4.22
N ASN A 126 12.31 -4.39 -4.87
CA ASN A 126 11.51 -3.92 -5.99
C ASN A 126 10.18 -3.26 -5.56
N VAL A 127 9.84 -3.31 -4.28
CA VAL A 127 8.64 -2.66 -3.73
C VAL A 127 8.99 -1.21 -3.36
N PRO A 128 8.25 -0.22 -3.90
CA PRO A 128 8.48 1.17 -3.54
C PRO A 128 8.16 1.44 -2.07
N VAL A 129 9.00 2.22 -1.42
CA VAL A 129 8.85 2.71 -0.04
C VAL A 129 8.47 4.18 -0.05
N VAL A 130 7.54 4.60 0.81
CA VAL A 130 7.13 6.01 0.91
C VAL A 130 8.21 6.82 1.63
N LEU A 131 8.82 7.77 0.91
CA LEU A 131 9.78 8.73 1.46
C LEU A 131 9.06 9.87 2.19
N ALA A 132 8.09 10.47 1.52
CA ALA A 132 7.31 11.58 2.05
C ALA A 132 5.87 11.52 1.53
N GLU A 133 4.92 11.68 2.43
CA GLU A 133 3.52 11.94 2.12
C GLU A 133 3.31 13.46 2.00
N GLU A 134 2.27 13.90 1.29
CA GLU A 134 1.84 15.31 1.21
C GLU A 134 2.91 16.28 0.72
N LEU A 135 3.36 16.06 -0.50
CA LEU A 135 4.25 17.03 -1.17
C LEU A 135 3.46 18.21 -1.73
N SER A 136 4.00 19.42 -1.60
CA SER A 136 3.52 20.57 -2.36
C SER A 136 3.90 20.44 -3.84
N TRP A 137 3.24 21.21 -4.69
CA TRP A 137 3.55 21.24 -6.12
C TRP A 137 5.01 21.67 -6.39
N GLU A 138 5.52 22.61 -5.62
CA GLU A 138 6.91 23.08 -5.71
C GLU A 138 7.89 21.96 -5.34
N GLN A 139 7.58 21.17 -4.31
CA GLN A 139 8.38 20.02 -3.90
C GLN A 139 8.37 18.92 -4.96
N VAL A 140 7.20 18.65 -5.57
CA VAL A 140 7.10 17.71 -6.71
C VAL A 140 7.96 18.19 -7.87
N ALA A 141 7.85 19.46 -8.24
CA ALA A 141 8.64 20.04 -9.32
C ALA A 141 10.15 19.95 -9.04
N ALA A 142 10.56 20.26 -7.81
CA ALA A 142 11.96 20.20 -7.39
C ALA A 142 12.50 18.75 -7.41
N LEU A 143 11.74 17.77 -6.90
CA LEU A 143 12.14 16.36 -6.95
C LEU A 143 12.26 15.86 -8.39
N ASN A 144 11.32 16.22 -9.26
CA ASN A 144 11.36 15.85 -10.67
C ASN A 144 12.50 16.52 -11.42
N PHE A 145 12.83 17.78 -11.11
CA PHE A 145 13.99 18.48 -11.66
C PHE A 145 15.31 17.80 -11.27
N HIS A 146 15.40 17.33 -10.04
CA HIS A 146 16.57 16.60 -9.54
C HIS A 146 16.54 15.09 -9.82
N ALA A 147 15.54 14.56 -10.53
CA ALA A 147 15.38 13.13 -10.82
C ALA A 147 16.66 12.44 -11.36
N PRO A 148 17.49 13.05 -12.24
CA PRO A 148 18.74 12.44 -12.69
C PRO A 148 19.76 12.16 -11.57
N ARG A 149 19.65 12.89 -10.45
CA ARG A 149 20.51 12.75 -9.25
C ARG A 149 19.84 11.95 -8.13
N LEU A 150 18.59 11.53 -8.33
CA LEU A 150 17.76 10.81 -7.37
C LEU A 150 17.32 9.45 -7.96
N PRO A 151 18.26 8.54 -8.27
CA PRO A 151 17.91 7.25 -8.86
C PRO A 151 16.97 6.49 -7.92
N GLY A 152 15.90 5.90 -8.47
CA GLY A 152 14.88 5.18 -7.72
C GLY A 152 13.82 6.03 -7.05
N VAL A 153 13.99 7.36 -6.97
CA VAL A 153 12.97 8.27 -6.45
C VAL A 153 12.02 8.70 -7.55
N HIS A 154 10.73 8.64 -7.27
CA HIS A 154 9.68 9.13 -8.17
C HIS A 154 8.52 9.70 -7.37
N THR A 155 7.77 10.61 -7.98
CA THR A 155 6.57 11.21 -7.40
C THR A 155 5.33 10.57 -8.00
N GLN A 156 4.29 10.39 -7.20
CA GLN A 156 2.98 9.93 -7.66
C GLN A 156 1.85 10.58 -6.87
N ILE A 157 0.64 10.50 -7.42
CA ILE A 157 -0.58 10.85 -6.69
C ILE A 157 -0.98 9.64 -5.84
N ALA A 158 -1.33 9.89 -4.58
CA ALA A 158 -1.89 8.91 -3.66
C ALA A 158 -3.12 9.47 -2.94
N GLY A 159 -3.98 8.57 -2.50
CA GLY A 159 -5.15 8.95 -1.73
C GLY A 159 -4.82 9.15 -0.26
N LYS A 160 -5.06 10.37 0.28
CA LYS A 160 -5.07 10.63 1.71
C LYS A 160 -6.49 10.54 2.23
N ARG A 161 -6.74 9.66 3.21
CA ARG A 161 -8.04 9.56 3.87
C ARG A 161 -8.22 10.70 4.87
N THR A 162 -9.25 11.51 4.69
CA THR A 162 -9.59 12.67 5.54
C THR A 162 -10.92 12.44 6.23
N TYR A 163 -11.01 12.78 7.52
CA TYR A 163 -12.21 12.64 8.34
C TYR A 163 -12.67 14.00 8.82
N HIS A 164 -13.84 14.47 8.35
CA HIS A 164 -14.34 15.82 8.62
C HIS A 164 -15.01 15.96 10.00
N ALA A 165 -15.44 14.86 10.61
CA ALA A 165 -16.04 14.82 11.95
C ALA A 165 -15.28 13.84 12.87
N ALA A 166 -13.95 13.94 12.85
CA ALA A 166 -13.06 12.94 13.41
C ALA A 166 -13.17 12.71 14.93
N PRO A 167 -13.30 13.73 15.81
CA PRO A 167 -13.42 13.46 17.23
C PRO A 167 -14.77 12.81 17.60
N GLU A 168 -15.84 13.22 16.95
CA GLU A 168 -17.20 12.83 17.30
C GLU A 168 -17.59 11.47 16.71
N LEU A 169 -17.14 11.18 15.50
CA LEU A 169 -17.50 9.99 14.76
C LEU A 169 -16.38 8.95 14.63
N GLY A 170 -15.22 9.23 15.22
CA GLY A 170 -14.05 8.38 15.08
C GLY A 170 -14.30 6.92 15.45
N ARG A 171 -15.20 6.66 16.41
CA ARG A 171 -15.53 5.29 16.82
C ARG A 171 -16.43 4.58 15.83
N ILE A 172 -17.41 5.29 15.25
CA ILE A 172 -18.35 4.74 14.27
C ILE A 172 -17.61 4.51 12.95
N ILE A 173 -16.98 5.56 12.42
CA ILE A 173 -16.28 5.50 11.15
C ILE A 173 -15.04 4.62 11.26
N GLY A 174 -14.29 4.74 12.35
CA GLY A 174 -13.00 4.10 12.50
C GLY A 174 -11.89 4.90 11.82
N TYR A 175 -10.82 4.23 11.47
CA TYR A 175 -9.68 4.82 10.78
C TYR A 175 -8.98 3.79 9.88
N VAL A 176 -8.22 4.30 8.92
CA VAL A 176 -7.36 3.48 8.04
C VAL A 176 -5.92 3.50 8.54
N GLY A 177 -5.21 2.43 8.33
CA GLY A 177 -3.79 2.29 8.69
C GLY A 177 -3.07 1.39 7.70
N ARG A 178 -1.76 1.26 7.87
CA ARG A 178 -0.93 0.41 7.00
C ARG A 178 -1.37 -1.04 7.05
N VAL A 179 -1.15 -1.74 5.93
CA VAL A 179 -1.40 -3.18 5.85
C VAL A 179 -0.38 -3.91 6.72
N GLU A 180 -0.85 -4.82 7.55
CA GLU A 180 0.03 -5.70 8.34
C GLU A 180 0.55 -6.84 7.47
N ARG A 181 1.78 -7.29 7.70
CA ARG A 181 2.43 -8.33 6.88
C ARG A 181 1.63 -9.62 6.76
N PHE A 182 0.84 -9.95 7.77
CA PHE A 182 0.02 -11.17 7.80
C PHE A 182 -1.27 -11.07 6.98
N ALA A 183 -1.67 -9.85 6.61
CA ALA A 183 -2.87 -9.56 5.85
C ALA A 183 -2.58 -9.30 4.35
N LEU A 184 -1.39 -9.67 3.88
CA LEU A 184 -1.05 -9.62 2.46
C LEU A 184 -1.73 -10.80 1.76
N ASP A 185 -3.02 -10.65 1.52
CA ASP A 185 -3.81 -11.54 0.67
C ASP A 185 -3.24 -11.58 -0.75
N ASP A 186 -3.75 -12.44 -1.61
CA ASP A 186 -3.35 -12.53 -3.02
C ASP A 186 -3.68 -11.26 -3.83
N ASP A 187 -4.31 -10.25 -3.21
CA ASP A 187 -4.62 -8.96 -3.82
C ASP A 187 -3.35 -8.10 -4.00
N PRO A 188 -2.92 -7.85 -5.25
CA PRO A 188 -1.72 -7.06 -5.53
C PRO A 188 -1.79 -5.61 -5.00
N VAL A 189 -2.99 -5.06 -4.79
CA VAL A 189 -3.20 -3.71 -4.25
C VAL A 189 -2.70 -3.62 -2.81
N LEU A 190 -2.91 -4.66 -1.99
CA LEU A 190 -2.49 -4.69 -0.59
C LEU A 190 -0.97 -4.71 -0.43
N ARG A 191 -0.23 -5.04 -1.50
CA ARG A 191 1.24 -5.03 -1.51
C ARG A 191 1.83 -3.64 -1.79
N LEU A 192 0.98 -2.67 -2.15
CA LEU A 192 1.43 -1.29 -2.34
C LEU A 192 1.68 -0.62 -0.98
N SER A 193 2.86 -0.04 -0.80
CA SER A 193 3.21 0.69 0.44
C SER A 193 2.34 1.92 0.71
N SER A 194 1.71 2.44 -0.34
CA SER A 194 0.80 3.60 -0.28
C SER A 194 -0.63 3.25 0.14
N ILE A 195 -0.98 1.95 0.14
CA ILE A 195 -2.35 1.53 0.50
C ILE A 195 -2.50 1.49 2.02
N LYS A 196 -3.65 2.00 2.46
CA LYS A 196 -4.13 1.89 3.85
C LYS A 196 -5.41 1.07 3.87
N VAL A 197 -5.59 0.24 4.89
CA VAL A 197 -6.77 -0.59 5.12
C VAL A 197 -7.49 -0.17 6.38
N GLY A 198 -8.77 -0.42 6.46
CA GLY A 198 -9.58 -0.14 7.65
C GLY A 198 -9.11 -0.93 8.87
N LYS A 199 -8.87 -0.24 9.97
CA LYS A 199 -8.38 -0.83 11.22
C LYS A 199 -9.48 -0.96 12.27
N LEU A 200 -10.48 -0.10 12.20
CA LEU A 200 -11.57 -0.05 13.18
C LEU A 200 -12.85 0.46 12.51
N GLY A 201 -14.00 0.25 13.20
CA GLY A 201 -15.31 0.79 12.82
C GLY A 201 -15.78 0.37 11.43
N LEU A 202 -16.49 1.24 10.74
CA LEU A 202 -16.99 1.02 9.40
C LEU A 202 -15.87 0.89 8.36
N GLU A 203 -14.77 1.60 8.55
CA GLU A 203 -13.59 1.48 7.67
C GLU A 203 -13.11 0.03 7.60
N ARG A 204 -13.13 -0.70 8.74
CA ARG A 204 -12.77 -2.13 8.78
C ARG A 204 -13.92 -3.02 8.35
N GLY A 205 -15.14 -2.74 8.83
CA GLY A 205 -16.30 -3.60 8.57
C GLY A 205 -16.72 -3.62 7.10
N LEU A 206 -16.49 -2.51 6.39
CA LEU A 206 -16.82 -2.34 4.97
C LEU A 206 -15.56 -2.19 4.10
N GLU A 207 -14.41 -2.75 4.53
CA GLU A 207 -13.12 -2.60 3.86
C GLU A 207 -13.18 -2.90 2.37
N GLU A 208 -13.72 -4.05 1.97
CA GLU A 208 -13.81 -4.48 0.58
C GLU A 208 -14.65 -3.53 -0.29
N GLN A 209 -15.78 -3.05 0.28
CA GLN A 209 -16.67 -2.14 -0.42
C GLN A 209 -16.07 -0.74 -0.56
N LEU A 210 -15.49 -0.23 0.53
CA LEU A 210 -14.92 1.11 0.57
C LEU A 210 -13.61 1.19 -0.21
N ARG A 211 -12.76 0.14 -0.20
CA ARG A 211 -11.47 0.16 -0.87
C ARG A 211 -11.58 0.22 -2.39
N GLY A 212 -12.54 -0.52 -2.97
CA GLY A 212 -12.66 -0.67 -4.41
C GLY A 212 -11.67 -1.70 -4.99
N ARG A 213 -11.52 -1.71 -6.29
CA ARG A 213 -10.68 -2.67 -7.03
C ARG A 213 -9.52 -1.97 -7.71
N GLY A 214 -8.32 -2.53 -7.55
CA GLY A 214 -7.12 -2.01 -8.20
C GLY A 214 -7.12 -2.22 -9.71
N GLY A 215 -6.56 -1.24 -10.40
CA GLY A 215 -6.20 -1.37 -11.81
C GLY A 215 -4.75 -1.77 -12.00
N TYR A 216 -4.31 -1.85 -13.25
CA TYR A 216 -2.91 -2.08 -13.58
C TYR A 216 -2.55 -1.53 -14.96
N ILE A 217 -1.28 -1.21 -15.13
CA ILE A 217 -0.68 -0.86 -16.42
C ILE A 217 0.43 -1.86 -16.69
N VAL A 218 0.40 -2.50 -17.86
CA VAL A 218 1.49 -3.32 -18.37
C VAL A 218 2.28 -2.50 -19.38
N ARG A 219 3.55 -2.28 -19.09
CA ARG A 219 4.47 -1.52 -19.93
C ARG A 219 5.57 -2.41 -20.47
N GLU A 220 5.91 -2.20 -21.72
CA GLU A 220 7.12 -2.78 -22.31
C GLU A 220 8.32 -1.92 -21.91
N VAL A 221 9.37 -2.56 -21.41
CA VAL A 221 10.60 -1.89 -21.00
C VAL A 221 11.81 -2.45 -21.76
N ASP A 222 12.82 -1.60 -21.97
CA ASP A 222 14.11 -2.02 -22.52
C ASP A 222 15.01 -2.69 -21.46
N ALA A 223 16.21 -3.14 -21.88
CA ALA A 223 17.19 -3.75 -20.99
C ALA A 223 17.66 -2.83 -19.85
N ARG A 224 17.45 -1.52 -19.97
CA ARG A 224 17.72 -0.51 -18.93
C ARG A 224 16.47 -0.12 -18.15
N ARG A 225 15.38 -0.90 -18.28
CA ARG A 225 14.06 -0.65 -17.68
C ARG A 225 13.41 0.69 -18.05
N ARG A 226 13.77 1.29 -19.19
CA ARG A 226 13.08 2.47 -19.70
C ARG A 226 11.81 2.04 -20.42
N ILE A 227 10.73 2.78 -20.19
CA ILE A 227 9.41 2.52 -20.80
C ILE A 227 9.50 2.77 -22.29
N VAL A 228 9.15 1.76 -23.09
CA VAL A 228 9.07 1.83 -24.55
C VAL A 228 7.65 2.17 -25.00
N ARG A 229 6.67 1.44 -24.47
CA ARG A 229 5.24 1.67 -24.74
C ARG A 229 4.36 1.01 -23.68
N THR A 230 3.12 1.45 -23.61
CA THR A 230 2.08 0.78 -22.83
C THR A 230 1.46 -0.33 -23.67
N LEU A 231 1.36 -1.53 -23.12
CA LEU A 231 0.79 -2.70 -23.79
C LEU A 231 -0.66 -2.90 -23.39
N GLU A 232 -1.00 -2.67 -22.13
CA GLU A 232 -2.32 -2.90 -21.56
C GLU A 232 -2.55 -1.93 -20.42
N GLN A 233 -3.77 -1.44 -20.25
CA GLN A 233 -4.19 -0.63 -19.13
C GLN A 233 -5.60 -1.05 -18.71
N VAL A 234 -5.76 -1.29 -17.41
CA VAL A 234 -7.04 -1.49 -16.75
C VAL A 234 -7.12 -0.45 -15.66
N ASP A 235 -8.11 0.42 -15.72
CA ASP A 235 -8.28 1.48 -14.74
C ASP A 235 -8.76 0.90 -13.40
N ALA A 236 -8.40 1.58 -12.31
CA ALA A 236 -8.88 1.21 -10.99
C ALA A 236 -10.35 1.61 -10.82
N GLU A 237 -11.12 0.73 -10.20
CA GLU A 237 -12.52 0.99 -9.84
C GLU A 237 -12.58 1.60 -8.45
N ARG A 238 -13.16 2.79 -8.34
CA ARG A 238 -13.36 3.47 -7.06
C ARG A 238 -14.24 2.62 -6.14
N GLY A 239 -13.96 2.68 -4.83
CA GLY A 239 -14.81 2.06 -3.82
C GLY A 239 -16.20 2.69 -3.75
N HIS A 240 -17.15 1.91 -3.24
CA HIS A 240 -18.53 2.34 -3.10
C HIS A 240 -18.68 3.41 -2.02
N ASP A 241 -19.48 4.42 -2.29
CA ASP A 241 -19.86 5.43 -1.31
C ASP A 241 -20.90 4.82 -0.33
N VAL A 242 -20.83 5.19 0.94
CA VAL A 242 -21.68 4.67 2.02
C VAL A 242 -22.41 5.82 2.70
N ALA A 243 -23.73 5.77 2.78
CA ALA A 243 -24.54 6.70 3.55
C ALA A 243 -24.92 6.07 4.91
N LEU A 244 -24.72 6.84 5.98
CA LEU A 244 -25.05 6.45 7.35
C LEU A 244 -26.39 7.06 7.77
N THR A 245 -27.03 6.43 8.75
CA THR A 245 -28.20 6.97 9.43
C THR A 245 -27.88 7.98 10.53
N VAL A 246 -26.57 8.19 10.79
CA VAL A 246 -26.06 9.04 11.87
C VAL A 246 -26.32 10.51 11.60
N ASP A 247 -26.81 11.21 12.62
CA ASP A 247 -26.94 12.66 12.67
C ASP A 247 -25.79 13.27 13.47
N PRO A 248 -24.89 14.07 12.85
CA PRO A 248 -23.75 14.64 13.56
C PRO A 248 -24.12 15.54 14.72
N ALA A 249 -25.25 16.25 14.65
CA ALA A 249 -25.71 17.13 15.75
C ALA A 249 -26.19 16.31 16.95
N ALA A 250 -26.93 15.22 16.70
CA ALA A 250 -27.34 14.29 17.76
C ALA A 250 -26.10 13.58 18.35
N GLN A 251 -25.16 13.17 17.53
CA GLN A 251 -23.91 12.57 17.92
C GLN A 251 -23.11 13.47 18.88
N GLN A 252 -22.93 14.75 18.50
CA GLN A 252 -22.22 15.71 19.32
C GLN A 252 -22.91 15.91 20.68
N ARG A 253 -24.25 16.01 20.69
CA ARG A 253 -25.02 16.14 21.94
C ARG A 253 -24.85 14.92 22.83
N LEU A 254 -24.88 13.72 22.25
CA LEU A 254 -24.65 12.46 22.98
C LEU A 254 -23.27 12.48 23.63
N LEU A 255 -22.22 12.74 22.88
CA LEU A 255 -20.84 12.75 23.40
C LEU A 255 -20.63 13.82 24.47
N ASN A 256 -21.21 15.02 24.31
CA ASN A 256 -21.17 16.08 25.32
C ASN A 256 -21.85 15.66 26.62
N ARG A 257 -22.86 14.78 26.57
CA ARG A 257 -23.48 14.21 27.79
C ARG A 257 -22.61 13.14 28.41
N LEU A 258 -22.04 12.23 27.58
CA LEU A 258 -21.17 11.15 28.05
C LEU A 258 -19.87 11.66 28.66
N SER A 259 -19.34 12.79 28.18
CA SER A 259 -18.08 13.39 28.69
C SER A 259 -18.14 13.83 30.16
N ARG A 260 -19.32 13.94 30.74
CA ARG A 260 -19.51 14.22 32.17
C ARG A 260 -19.17 13.04 33.07
N PHE A 261 -18.99 11.87 32.51
CA PHE A 261 -18.69 10.64 33.21
C PHE A 261 -17.26 10.18 32.88
N ARG A 262 -16.62 9.55 33.82
CA ARG A 262 -15.25 9.01 33.60
C ARG A 262 -15.21 7.97 32.48
N ARG A 263 -16.23 7.12 32.41
CA ARG A 263 -16.45 6.11 31.38
C ARG A 263 -17.94 5.95 31.15
N ALA A 264 -18.37 6.10 29.94
CA ALA A 264 -19.79 5.99 29.60
C ALA A 264 -19.93 5.55 28.14
N ALA A 265 -21.08 4.98 27.81
CA ALA A 265 -21.50 4.71 26.47
C ALA A 265 -22.99 4.98 26.31
N GLY A 266 -23.45 5.24 25.10
CA GLY A 266 -24.85 5.47 24.77
C GLY A 266 -25.13 5.27 23.31
N ALA A 267 -26.38 5.00 22.99
CA ALA A 267 -26.93 4.95 21.64
C ALA A 267 -28.31 5.63 21.60
N VAL A 268 -28.60 6.24 20.46
CA VAL A 268 -29.91 6.82 20.12
C VAL A 268 -30.39 6.11 18.88
N ILE A 269 -31.54 5.42 19.00
CA ILE A 269 -32.12 4.60 17.95
C ILE A 269 -33.51 5.11 17.65
N ASP A 270 -33.85 5.26 16.37
CA ASP A 270 -35.20 5.50 15.92
C ASP A 270 -36.01 4.22 16.08
N ILE A 271 -37.04 4.25 16.91
CA ILE A 271 -37.86 3.06 17.21
C ILE A 271 -38.75 2.60 16.05
N ALA A 272 -39.02 3.49 15.09
CA ALA A 272 -39.84 3.17 13.94
C ALA A 272 -39.08 2.46 12.83
N THR A 273 -37.82 2.85 12.62
CA THR A 273 -36.99 2.34 11.51
C THR A 273 -35.88 1.41 11.99
N GLY A 274 -35.47 1.51 13.27
CA GLY A 274 -34.29 0.83 13.80
C GLY A 274 -32.99 1.56 13.50
N ASP A 275 -33.02 2.73 12.87
CA ASP A 275 -31.85 3.51 12.51
C ASP A 275 -31.05 3.97 13.74
N VAL A 276 -29.75 3.78 13.71
CA VAL A 276 -28.86 4.34 14.71
C VAL A 276 -28.56 5.80 14.37
N ILE A 277 -29.17 6.71 15.12
CA ILE A 277 -29.06 8.16 14.94
C ILE A 277 -27.77 8.70 15.54
N ALA A 278 -27.34 8.15 16.70
CA ALA A 278 -26.09 8.47 17.34
C ALA A 278 -25.63 7.29 18.21
N MET A 279 -24.33 7.05 18.27
CA MET A 279 -23.75 6.01 19.11
C MET A 279 -22.31 6.37 19.47
N GLY A 280 -21.93 6.19 20.73
CA GLY A 280 -20.57 6.49 21.12
C GLY A 280 -20.23 6.13 22.54
N ALA A 281 -18.97 6.31 22.87
CA ALA A 281 -18.43 6.08 24.19
C ALA A 281 -17.47 7.20 24.60
N HIS A 282 -17.34 7.40 25.90
CA HIS A 282 -16.36 8.33 26.47
C HIS A 282 -15.38 7.53 27.38
N PRO A 283 -14.09 7.83 27.33
CA PRO A 283 -13.40 8.69 26.36
C PRO A 283 -13.40 8.10 24.94
N SER A 284 -13.25 8.98 23.94
CA SER A 284 -13.14 8.64 22.52
C SER A 284 -11.75 9.03 22.00
N PHE A 285 -11.51 8.82 20.72
CA PHE A 285 -10.27 9.16 20.04
C PHE A 285 -10.53 9.93 18.75
N ASN A 286 -9.51 10.62 18.24
CA ASN A 286 -9.56 11.27 16.96
C ASN A 286 -9.07 10.32 15.85
N ALA A 287 -9.96 9.97 14.91
CA ALA A 287 -9.67 9.05 13.81
C ALA A 287 -8.58 9.59 12.85
N THR A 288 -8.53 10.91 12.62
CA THR A 288 -7.51 11.54 11.78
C THR A 288 -6.10 11.28 12.33
N LEU A 289 -5.91 11.51 13.64
CA LEU A 289 -4.62 11.29 14.29
C LEU A 289 -4.13 9.84 14.19
N LEU A 290 -5.06 8.87 14.26
CA LEU A 290 -4.72 7.45 14.16
C LEU A 290 -4.47 6.99 12.72
N SER A 291 -4.89 7.75 11.73
CA SER A 291 -4.68 7.45 10.30
C SER A 291 -3.36 7.98 9.77
N GLU A 292 -2.71 8.87 10.51
CA GLU A 292 -1.41 9.44 10.17
C GLU A 292 -0.26 8.57 10.70
N PRO A 293 0.94 8.68 10.10
CA PRO A 293 2.12 8.04 10.66
C PRO A 293 2.34 8.49 12.09
N MET A 294 2.38 7.55 13.03
CA MET A 294 2.49 7.84 14.46
C MET A 294 3.77 7.21 15.00
N SER A 295 4.49 7.96 15.84
CA SER A 295 5.64 7.40 16.55
C SER A 295 5.21 6.31 17.52
N GLU A 296 6.09 5.36 17.82
CA GLU A 296 5.81 4.32 18.83
C GLU A 296 5.51 4.92 20.23
N ALA A 297 6.13 6.06 20.54
CA ALA A 297 5.89 6.77 21.79
C ALA A 297 4.47 7.36 21.83
N ASP A 298 3.99 7.94 20.74
CA ASP A 298 2.63 8.48 20.64
C ASP A 298 1.59 7.36 20.68
N TRP A 299 1.84 6.25 19.98
CA TRP A 299 0.98 5.08 20.03
C TRP A 299 0.85 4.52 21.43
N ARG A 300 1.96 4.36 22.15
CA ARG A 300 1.96 3.96 23.57
C ARG A 300 1.19 4.95 24.45
N ARG A 301 1.25 6.25 24.13
CA ARG A 301 0.50 7.29 24.85
C ARG A 301 -1.00 7.15 24.65
N VAL A 302 -1.44 6.87 23.42
CA VAL A 302 -2.86 6.58 23.11
C VAL A 302 -3.32 5.30 23.80
N GLN A 303 -2.54 4.23 23.76
CA GLN A 303 -2.88 2.95 24.40
C GLN A 303 -2.99 3.06 25.93
N LYS A 304 -2.13 3.88 26.57
CA LYS A 304 -2.08 4.07 28.02
C LYS A 304 -2.92 5.27 28.49
N ALA A 305 -3.65 5.93 27.57
CA ALA A 305 -4.48 7.07 27.92
C ALA A 305 -5.56 6.67 28.95
N GLN A 306 -5.77 7.57 29.93
CA GLN A 306 -6.72 7.32 31.00
C GLN A 306 -8.12 7.05 30.46
N GLY A 307 -8.74 5.99 30.93
CA GLY A 307 -10.08 5.61 30.53
C GLY A 307 -10.16 4.71 29.29
N ASP A 308 -9.01 4.26 28.72
CA ASP A 308 -8.94 3.34 27.59
C ASP A 308 -9.78 3.79 26.38
N PRO A 309 -9.39 4.87 25.69
CA PRO A 309 -10.20 5.47 24.63
C PRO A 309 -10.40 4.54 23.43
N LEU A 310 -9.55 3.53 23.24
CA LEU A 310 -9.66 2.56 22.15
C LEU A 310 -10.70 1.46 22.41
N VAL A 311 -11.10 1.25 23.68
CA VAL A 311 -12.13 0.24 24.02
C VAL A 311 -13.51 0.71 23.58
N ASP A 312 -14.15 -0.07 22.72
CA ASP A 312 -15.53 0.21 22.29
C ASP A 312 -16.55 -0.25 23.34
N ARG A 313 -16.98 0.69 24.16
CA ARG A 313 -17.99 0.46 25.20
C ARG A 313 -19.41 0.49 24.67
N SER A 314 -19.62 1.03 23.46
CA SER A 314 -20.96 1.20 22.88
C SER A 314 -21.46 -0.05 22.16
N SER A 315 -20.53 -0.84 21.56
CA SER A 315 -20.93 -2.02 20.77
C SER A 315 -20.25 -3.33 21.25
N GLN A 316 -19.07 -3.25 21.88
CA GLN A 316 -18.30 -4.42 22.31
C GLN A 316 -18.17 -4.57 23.82
N GLY A 317 -18.59 -3.58 24.57
CA GLY A 317 -18.55 -3.61 26.03
C GLY A 317 -19.51 -4.64 26.60
N VAL A 318 -18.99 -5.55 27.44
CA VAL A 318 -19.80 -6.57 28.13
C VAL A 318 -20.05 -6.09 29.56
N TYR A 319 -21.32 -5.87 29.88
CA TYR A 319 -21.76 -5.38 31.19
C TYR A 319 -22.86 -6.26 31.76
N PRO A 320 -22.94 -6.45 33.10
CA PRO A 320 -24.07 -7.11 33.72
C PRO A 320 -25.37 -6.32 33.43
N PRO A 321 -26.36 -6.90 32.75
CA PRO A 321 -27.56 -6.17 32.31
C PRO A 321 -28.47 -5.77 33.47
N GLY A 322 -28.41 -6.44 34.59
CA GLY A 322 -29.29 -6.18 35.72
C GLY A 322 -30.76 -6.25 35.34
N SER A 323 -31.58 -5.33 35.93
CA SER A 323 -33.06 -5.30 35.66
C SER A 323 -33.43 -5.00 34.22
N THR A 324 -32.53 -4.51 33.38
CA THR A 324 -32.81 -4.29 31.95
C THR A 324 -33.08 -5.62 31.21
N PHE A 325 -32.53 -6.73 31.70
CA PHE A 325 -32.77 -8.06 31.13
C PHE A 325 -34.22 -8.57 31.37
N LYS A 326 -34.95 -7.96 32.32
CA LYS A 326 -36.36 -8.35 32.59
C LYS A 326 -37.23 -8.18 31.35
N MET A 327 -36.98 -7.19 30.50
CA MET A 327 -37.71 -7.03 29.23
C MET A 327 -37.56 -8.23 28.32
N VAL A 328 -36.37 -8.76 28.20
CA VAL A 328 -36.07 -9.97 27.40
C VAL A 328 -36.78 -11.17 28.00
N THR A 329 -36.74 -11.32 29.34
CA THR A 329 -37.43 -12.41 30.05
C THR A 329 -38.95 -12.33 29.86
N ALA A 330 -39.53 -11.13 29.93
CA ALA A 330 -40.98 -10.95 29.75
C ALA A 330 -41.39 -11.27 28.30
N LEU A 331 -40.64 -10.82 27.28
CA LEU A 331 -40.92 -11.14 25.88
C LEU A 331 -40.81 -12.64 25.62
N ALA A 332 -39.79 -13.29 26.16
CA ALA A 332 -39.64 -14.75 26.02
C ALA A 332 -40.78 -15.52 26.68
N ALA A 333 -41.25 -15.05 27.83
CA ALA A 333 -42.39 -15.66 28.53
C ALA A 333 -43.70 -15.52 27.74
N LEU A 334 -43.95 -14.34 27.13
CA LEU A 334 -45.08 -14.08 26.25
C LEU A 334 -45.03 -14.96 24.99
N GLU A 335 -43.87 -15.06 24.37
CA GLU A 335 -43.66 -15.87 23.17
C GLU A 335 -43.81 -17.39 23.44
N ALA A 336 -43.38 -17.82 24.60
CA ALA A 336 -43.57 -19.21 25.06
C ALA A 336 -45.00 -19.52 25.56
N GLY A 337 -45.89 -18.52 25.62
CA GLY A 337 -47.26 -18.67 26.12
C GLY A 337 -47.35 -19.04 27.61
N VAL A 338 -46.36 -18.67 28.43
CA VAL A 338 -46.31 -18.97 29.86
C VAL A 338 -47.00 -17.90 30.69
N VAL A 339 -47.22 -16.74 30.12
CA VAL A 339 -47.96 -15.60 30.69
C VAL A 339 -48.85 -14.98 29.64
#